data_b17918ee56866df69241ca9dbd8ef704
#
_entry.id   b17918ee56866df69241ca9dbd8ef704
#
_cell.length_a   1.000
_cell.length_b   1.000
_cell.length_c   1.000
_cell.angle_alpha   90.00
_cell.angle_beta   90.00
_cell.angle_gamma   90.00
#
_symmetry.space_group_name_H-M   'P 1'
#
loop_
_entity.id
_entity.type
_entity.pdbx_description
1 polymer ?
#
loop_
_entity_poly.entity_id
_entity_poly.type
_entity_poly.pdbx_seq_one_letter_code
_entity_poly.pdbx_strand_id
1 'polypeptide(L)'
;MIGIKLKNFQEEAVDFLFNKTTDSNSKPKIVMQSPTGSGKTIILVAYIEKYLDFHKDSIICWFCPGKGELEEQSKEKMERFAPTLKTGNVFNILNTGFESGTTYFINWETITKKDNTAIRDSERKNLFERISEAHNRNLNFIVIIDEEHQNNTSKADDIISSINAEYEIRVSATPNKRVVG
;
A
#
# COMPACT_ATOMS: atom_id res chain seq x y z
N MET A 1 -17.44 7.74 -1.92
CA MET A 1 -17.30 8.02 -3.37
C MET A 1 -16.16 9.01 -3.57
N ILE A 2 -15.26 8.72 -4.49
CA ILE A 2 -14.14 9.62 -4.78
C ILE A 2 -14.67 10.93 -5.38
N GLY A 3 -14.16 12.06 -4.92
CA GLY A 3 -14.65 13.39 -5.30
C GLY A 3 -14.22 13.88 -6.69
N ILE A 4 -13.47 13.08 -7.44
CA ILE A 4 -12.93 13.44 -8.75
C ILE A 4 -13.40 12.43 -9.79
N LYS A 5 -13.83 12.95 -10.94
CA LYS A 5 -14.19 12.11 -12.07
C LYS A 5 -12.95 11.50 -12.72
N LEU A 6 -12.89 10.19 -12.80
CA LEU A 6 -11.80 9.47 -13.44
C LEU A 6 -11.90 9.56 -14.96
N LYS A 7 -10.75 9.63 -15.62
CA LYS A 7 -10.64 9.47 -17.06
C LYS A 7 -10.81 7.98 -17.42
N ASN A 8 -11.18 7.69 -18.66
CA ASN A 8 -11.43 6.31 -19.09
C ASN A 8 -10.27 5.36 -18.80
N PHE A 9 -9.03 5.76 -19.09
CA PHE A 9 -7.88 4.91 -18.82
C PHE A 9 -7.65 4.69 -17.32
N GLN A 10 -8.04 5.66 -16.49
CA GLN A 10 -7.94 5.51 -15.04
C GLN A 10 -8.99 4.52 -14.52
N GLU A 11 -10.21 4.59 -15.03
CA GLU A 11 -11.27 3.62 -14.72
C GLU A 11 -10.88 2.21 -15.13
N GLU A 12 -10.30 2.05 -16.31
CA GLU A 12 -9.80 0.76 -16.79
C GLU A 12 -8.70 0.20 -15.87
N ALA A 13 -7.80 1.07 -15.41
CA ALA A 13 -6.75 0.65 -14.47
C ALA A 13 -7.33 0.22 -13.13
N VAL A 14 -8.30 0.94 -12.60
CA VAL A 14 -8.99 0.58 -11.36
C VAL A 14 -9.68 -0.77 -11.51
N ASP A 15 -10.41 -0.98 -12.58
CA ASP A 15 -11.11 -2.24 -12.86
C ASP A 15 -10.13 -3.40 -13.02
N PHE A 16 -9.00 -3.16 -13.70
CA PHE A 16 -7.94 -4.16 -13.82
C PHE A 16 -7.42 -4.60 -12.44
N LEU A 17 -7.06 -3.65 -11.59
CA LEU A 17 -6.56 -3.95 -10.25
C LEU A 17 -7.63 -4.65 -9.40
N PHE A 18 -8.84 -4.17 -9.44
CA PHE A 18 -9.95 -4.76 -8.70
C PHE A 18 -10.20 -6.21 -9.12
N ASN A 19 -10.28 -6.46 -10.41
CA ASN A 19 -10.53 -7.81 -10.94
C ASN A 19 -9.39 -8.76 -10.59
N LYS A 20 -8.14 -8.29 -10.67
CA LYS A 20 -6.96 -9.10 -10.33
C LYS A 20 -6.88 -9.43 -8.85
N THR A 21 -7.38 -8.58 -7.98
CA THR A 21 -7.35 -8.80 -6.53
C THR A 21 -8.63 -9.43 -5.98
N THR A 22 -9.61 -9.69 -6.82
CA THR A 22 -10.83 -10.43 -6.45
C THR A 22 -10.94 -11.79 -7.11
N ASP A 23 -10.15 -12.06 -8.14
CA ASP A 23 -10.13 -13.35 -8.83
C ASP A 23 -9.19 -14.32 -8.10
N SER A 24 -9.75 -15.41 -7.58
CA SER A 24 -8.99 -16.44 -6.88
C SER A 24 -7.93 -17.14 -7.74
N ASN A 25 -8.03 -17.04 -9.05
CA ASN A 25 -7.06 -17.60 -9.98
C ASN A 25 -5.94 -16.60 -10.34
N SER A 26 -6.03 -15.37 -9.88
CA SER A 26 -5.01 -14.36 -10.14
C SER A 26 -3.73 -14.66 -9.36
N LYS A 27 -2.61 -14.28 -9.95
CA LYS A 27 -1.32 -14.36 -9.28
C LYS A 27 -1.29 -13.36 -8.12
N PRO A 28 -0.65 -13.70 -6.97
CA PRO A 28 -0.62 -12.80 -5.83
C PRO A 28 0.21 -11.53 -6.05
N LYS A 29 1.03 -11.48 -7.10
CA LYS A 29 1.84 -10.30 -7.44
C LYS A 29 1.34 -9.67 -8.74
N ILE A 30 1.01 -8.39 -8.68
CA ILE A 30 0.49 -7.61 -9.80
C ILE A 30 1.42 -6.45 -10.04
N VAL A 31 1.81 -6.25 -11.30
CA VAL A 31 2.65 -5.11 -11.69
C VAL A 31 1.80 -4.14 -12.50
N MET A 32 1.76 -2.90 -12.05
CA MET A 32 1.11 -1.81 -12.77
C MET A 32 2.16 -0.80 -13.21
N GLN A 33 2.20 -0.50 -14.49
CA GLN A 33 2.98 0.60 -15.01
C GLN A 33 2.06 1.77 -15.29
N SER A 34 2.47 2.93 -14.81
CA SER A 34 1.70 4.15 -15.01
C SER A 34 2.68 5.26 -15.40
N PRO A 35 2.52 5.87 -16.57
CA PRO A 35 3.40 6.97 -16.98
C PRO A 35 3.33 8.12 -15.98
N THR A 36 4.43 8.85 -15.84
CA THR A 36 4.45 10.06 -15.03
C THR A 36 3.36 11.03 -15.48
N GLY A 37 2.59 11.55 -14.54
CA GLY A 37 1.49 12.45 -14.86
C GLY A 37 0.17 11.78 -15.22
N SER A 38 0.08 10.45 -15.16
CA SER A 38 -1.16 9.70 -15.47
C SER A 38 -2.17 9.68 -14.32
N GLY A 39 -1.85 10.28 -13.17
CA GLY A 39 -2.72 10.23 -12.01
C GLY A 39 -2.64 8.91 -11.24
N LYS A 40 -1.46 8.34 -11.13
CA LYS A 40 -1.20 7.08 -10.42
C LYS A 40 -1.83 7.05 -9.03
N THR A 41 -1.66 8.11 -8.25
CA THR A 41 -2.22 8.19 -6.89
C THR A 41 -3.75 8.15 -6.92
N ILE A 42 -4.37 8.83 -7.86
CA ILE A 42 -5.84 8.84 -8.02
C ILE A 42 -6.34 7.44 -8.35
N ILE A 43 -5.65 6.74 -9.26
CA ILE A 43 -5.98 5.36 -9.62
C ILE A 43 -5.94 4.45 -8.39
N LEU A 44 -4.86 4.54 -7.62
CA LEU A 44 -4.70 3.71 -6.42
C LEU A 44 -5.74 4.05 -5.36
N VAL A 45 -6.03 5.32 -5.12
CA VAL A 45 -7.05 5.73 -4.16
C VAL A 45 -8.45 5.24 -4.59
N ALA A 46 -8.79 5.37 -5.85
CA ALA A 46 -10.07 4.88 -6.37
C ALA A 46 -10.17 3.35 -6.27
N TYR A 47 -9.06 2.64 -6.55
CA TYR A 47 -8.99 1.20 -6.36
C TYR A 47 -9.22 0.82 -4.89
N ILE A 48 -8.55 1.48 -3.95
CA ILE A 48 -8.67 1.21 -2.52
C ILE A 48 -10.10 1.44 -2.05
N GLU A 49 -10.73 2.52 -2.46
CA GLU A 49 -12.13 2.79 -2.13
C GLU A 49 -13.03 1.66 -2.59
N LYS A 50 -12.88 1.24 -3.83
CA LYS A 50 -13.67 0.14 -4.39
C LYS A 50 -13.38 -1.18 -3.68
N TYR A 51 -12.10 -1.49 -3.46
CA TYR A 51 -11.71 -2.75 -2.83
C TYR A 51 -12.23 -2.85 -1.39
N LEU A 52 -12.07 -1.81 -0.59
CA LEU A 52 -12.51 -1.80 0.82
C LEU A 52 -14.03 -1.79 0.95
N ASP A 53 -14.75 -1.31 -0.05
CA ASP A 53 -16.21 -1.36 -0.07
C ASP A 53 -16.72 -2.81 -0.13
N PHE A 54 -16.00 -3.68 -0.84
CA PHE A 54 -16.30 -5.11 -0.97
C PHE A 54 -15.60 -6.00 0.06
N HIS A 55 -14.48 -5.54 0.63
CA HIS A 55 -13.62 -6.32 1.53
C HIS A 55 -13.31 -5.52 2.80
N LYS A 56 -14.27 -5.43 3.69
CA LYS A 56 -14.21 -4.55 4.87
C LYS A 56 -13.21 -5.00 5.94
N ASP A 57 -12.80 -6.27 5.92
CA ASP A 57 -11.80 -6.81 6.84
C ASP A 57 -10.37 -6.70 6.31
N SER A 58 -10.17 -5.90 5.29
CA SER A 58 -8.87 -5.73 4.67
C SER A 58 -8.14 -4.51 5.19
N ILE A 59 -6.81 -4.63 5.16
CA ILE A 59 -5.86 -3.57 5.50
C ILE A 59 -5.01 -3.31 4.29
N ILE A 60 -4.80 -2.05 3.96
CA ILE A 60 -3.91 -1.66 2.87
C ILE A 60 -2.62 -1.14 3.48
N CYS A 61 -1.49 -1.73 3.11
CA CYS A 61 -0.17 -1.22 3.44
C CYS A 61 0.46 -0.63 2.17
N TRP A 62 0.58 0.67 2.14
CA TRP A 62 1.12 1.40 1.00
C TRP A 62 2.53 1.86 1.34
N PHE A 63 3.51 1.19 0.74
CA PHE A 63 4.93 1.48 0.97
C PHE A 63 5.42 2.54 -0.01
N CYS A 64 6.02 3.59 0.53
CA CYS A 64 6.54 4.71 -0.23
C CYS A 64 8.06 4.74 -0.15
N PRO A 65 8.76 5.07 -1.25
CA PRO A 65 10.21 5.19 -1.23
C PRO A 65 10.68 6.56 -0.75
N GLY A 66 11.96 6.68 -0.50
CA GLY A 66 12.64 7.94 -0.29
C GLY A 66 12.42 8.61 1.05
N LYS A 67 12.70 9.88 1.09
CA LYS A 67 12.60 10.69 2.30
C LYS A 67 11.15 11.07 2.58
N GLY A 68 10.67 10.84 3.77
CA GLY A 68 9.31 10.93 4.29
C GLY A 68 8.26 11.83 3.67
N GLU A 69 8.61 12.75 2.79
CA GLU A 69 7.67 13.67 2.15
C GLU A 69 6.68 12.97 1.20
N LEU A 70 7.11 11.92 0.51
CA LEU A 70 6.26 11.20 -0.43
C LEU A 70 5.13 10.44 0.27
N GLU A 71 5.43 9.88 1.43
CA GLU A 71 4.44 9.23 2.29
C GLU A 71 3.34 10.22 2.68
N GLU A 72 3.72 11.38 3.20
CA GLU A 72 2.78 12.40 3.62
C GLU A 72 1.97 12.96 2.46
N GLN A 73 2.61 13.21 1.32
CA GLN A 73 1.93 13.68 0.12
C GLN A 73 0.88 12.68 -0.38
N SER A 74 1.20 11.40 -0.39
CA SER A 74 0.26 10.35 -0.81
C SER A 74 -0.91 10.24 0.15
N LYS A 75 -0.64 10.31 1.44
CA LYS A 75 -1.66 10.29 2.50
C LYS A 75 -2.61 11.49 2.37
N GLU A 76 -2.06 12.70 2.22
CA GLU A 76 -2.86 13.92 2.04
C GLU A 76 -3.73 13.87 0.79
N LYS A 77 -3.20 13.35 -0.32
CA LYS A 77 -3.97 13.18 -1.54
C LYS A 77 -5.14 12.21 -1.33
N MET A 78 -4.89 11.11 -0.65
CA MET A 78 -5.96 10.15 -0.35
C MET A 78 -7.04 10.78 0.53
N GLU A 79 -6.65 11.51 1.57
CA GLU A 79 -7.58 12.21 2.45
C GLU A 79 -8.42 13.24 1.70
N ARG A 80 -7.83 13.88 0.69
CA ARG A 80 -8.53 14.84 -0.15
C ARG A 80 -9.51 14.17 -1.12
N PHE A 81 -9.08 13.10 -1.78
CA PHE A 81 -9.89 12.43 -2.80
C PHE A 81 -10.94 11.50 -2.20
N ALA A 82 -10.68 10.92 -1.06
CA ALA A 82 -11.57 9.96 -0.41
C ALA A 82 -11.59 10.22 1.10
N PRO A 83 -12.20 11.33 1.54
CA PRO A 83 -12.16 11.77 2.94
C PRO A 83 -12.86 10.81 3.92
N THR A 84 -13.69 9.91 3.43
CA THR A 84 -14.38 8.92 4.27
C THR A 84 -13.52 7.69 4.59
N LEU A 85 -12.40 7.51 3.88
CA LEU A 85 -11.50 6.38 4.11
C LEU A 85 -10.53 6.70 5.24
N LYS A 86 -10.29 5.71 6.08
CA LYS A 86 -9.34 5.84 7.19
C LYS A 86 -7.91 5.71 6.69
N THR A 87 -7.04 6.54 7.22
CA THR A 87 -5.61 6.52 6.90
C THR A 87 -4.78 6.49 8.18
N GLY A 88 -3.55 6.02 8.07
CA GLY A 88 -2.61 5.99 9.18
C GLY A 88 -1.18 5.87 8.67
N ASN A 89 -0.25 5.80 9.60
CA ASN A 89 1.17 5.60 9.33
C ASN A 89 1.74 4.53 10.27
N VAL A 90 3.06 4.28 10.17
CA VAL A 90 3.71 3.25 10.99
C VAL A 90 3.56 3.50 12.49
N PHE A 91 3.55 4.75 12.92
CA PHE A 91 3.42 5.09 14.34
C PHE A 91 2.03 4.76 14.87
N ASN A 92 1.00 4.93 14.05
CA ASN A 92 -0.36 4.48 14.41
C ASN A 92 -0.40 2.97 14.60
N ILE A 93 0.28 2.21 13.72
CA ILE A 93 0.38 0.75 13.86
C ILE A 93 1.04 0.37 15.17
N LEU A 94 2.17 0.99 15.49
CA LEU A 94 2.92 0.69 16.70
C LEU A 94 2.12 1.02 17.97
N ASN A 95 1.37 2.12 17.96
CA ASN A 95 0.62 2.57 19.12
C ASN A 95 -0.65 1.76 19.37
N THR A 96 -1.42 1.47 18.32
CA THR A 96 -2.76 0.91 18.47
C THR A 96 -3.01 -0.36 17.65
N GLY A 97 -2.03 -0.81 16.86
CA GLY A 97 -2.18 -1.95 15.97
C GLY A 97 -2.90 -1.60 14.66
N PHE A 98 -3.19 -2.62 13.87
CA PHE A 98 -3.91 -2.46 12.62
C PHE A 98 -5.42 -2.42 12.85
N GLU A 99 -6.07 -1.51 12.15
CA GLU A 99 -7.53 -1.39 12.14
C GLU A 99 -8.06 -1.75 10.76
N SER A 100 -9.11 -2.57 10.70
CA SER A 100 -9.73 -2.97 9.44
C SER A 100 -10.22 -1.76 8.64
N GLY A 101 -10.14 -1.85 7.32
CA GLY A 101 -10.60 -0.78 6.43
C GLY A 101 -9.69 0.44 6.39
N THR A 102 -8.49 0.33 6.90
CA THR A 102 -7.54 1.44 6.99
C THR A 102 -6.39 1.26 6.01
N THR A 103 -5.96 2.37 5.40
CA THR A 103 -4.76 2.43 4.57
C THR A 103 -3.62 3.04 5.36
N TYR A 104 -2.54 2.28 5.52
CA TYR A 104 -1.35 2.72 6.24
C TYR A 104 -0.26 3.07 5.24
N PHE A 105 0.19 4.33 5.28
CA PHE A 105 1.30 4.81 4.45
C PHE A 105 2.59 4.62 5.22
N ILE A 106 3.48 3.79 4.68
CA ILE A 106 4.71 3.39 5.36
C ILE A 106 5.90 3.75 4.49
N ASN A 107 6.82 4.52 5.06
CA ASN A 107 8.05 4.86 4.39
C ASN A 107 9.12 3.80 4.66
N TRP A 108 9.74 3.27 3.60
CA TRP A 108 10.79 2.27 3.73
C TRP A 108 11.95 2.72 4.62
N GLU A 109 12.36 3.97 4.49
CA GLU A 109 13.47 4.49 5.27
C GLU A 109 13.19 4.48 6.77
N THR A 110 11.95 4.76 7.15
CA THR A 110 11.54 4.75 8.56
C THR A 110 11.70 3.37 9.18
N ILE A 111 11.43 2.31 8.44
CA ILE A 111 11.42 0.95 8.99
C ILE A 111 12.70 0.15 8.72
N THR A 112 13.58 0.61 7.82
CA THR A 112 14.78 -0.14 7.44
C THR A 112 16.09 0.49 7.87
N LYS A 113 16.15 1.80 8.06
CA LYS A 113 17.39 2.51 8.46
C LYS A 113 17.60 2.48 9.97
N LYS A 114 18.86 2.69 10.36
CA LYS A 114 19.30 2.70 11.76
C LYS A 114 19.65 4.11 12.27
N ASP A 115 19.05 5.14 11.72
CA ASP A 115 19.31 6.50 12.16
C ASP A 115 18.26 7.01 13.15
N ASN A 116 18.39 8.25 13.60
CA ASN A 116 17.53 8.84 14.61
C ASN A 116 16.07 9.06 14.15
N THR A 117 15.80 8.93 12.85
CA THR A 117 14.45 9.06 12.28
C THR A 117 13.78 7.71 12.06
N ALA A 118 14.56 6.62 12.13
CA ALA A 118 14.07 5.26 11.98
C ALA A 118 13.44 4.74 13.27
N ILE A 119 12.54 3.79 13.14
CA ILE A 119 12.05 3.06 14.30
C ILE A 119 13.18 2.22 14.89
N ARG A 120 13.23 2.12 16.20
CA ARG A 120 14.22 1.33 16.92
C ARG A 120 14.02 -0.16 16.68
N ASP A 121 15.04 -0.97 16.98
CA ASP A 121 14.92 -2.43 16.85
C ASP A 121 13.78 -3.00 17.71
N SER A 122 13.55 -2.45 18.90
CA SER A 122 12.43 -2.83 19.76
C SER A 122 11.07 -2.48 19.12
N GLU A 123 10.99 -1.33 18.46
CA GLU A 123 9.79 -0.89 17.76
C GLU A 123 9.54 -1.73 16.51
N ARG A 124 10.60 -2.16 15.81
CA ARG A 124 10.49 -3.09 14.68
C ARG A 124 9.95 -4.44 15.14
N LYS A 125 10.40 -4.92 16.28
CA LYS A 125 9.85 -6.14 16.89
C LYS A 125 8.36 -5.96 17.18
N ASN A 126 7.95 -4.80 17.68
CA ASN A 126 6.54 -4.48 17.92
C ASN A 126 5.74 -4.45 16.62
N LEU A 127 6.33 -3.98 15.53
CA LEU A 127 5.67 -4.02 14.22
C LEU A 127 5.34 -5.46 13.81
N PHE A 128 6.28 -6.40 13.96
CA PHE A 128 6.03 -7.81 13.68
C PHE A 128 4.94 -8.39 14.59
N GLU A 129 4.92 -8.00 15.85
CA GLU A 129 3.87 -8.41 16.78
C GLU A 129 2.49 -7.88 16.36
N ARG A 130 2.41 -6.63 15.90
CA ARG A 130 1.17 -6.04 15.40
C ARG A 130 0.68 -6.73 14.13
N ILE A 131 1.59 -7.14 13.25
CA ILE A 131 1.25 -7.92 12.06
C ILE A 131 0.65 -9.27 12.48
N SER A 132 1.26 -9.95 13.44
CA SER A 132 0.76 -11.23 13.98
C SER A 132 -0.62 -11.08 14.62
N GLU A 133 -0.85 -10.02 15.38
CA GLU A 133 -2.16 -9.72 15.95
C GLU A 133 -3.23 -9.56 14.87
N ALA A 134 -2.91 -8.88 13.78
CA ALA A 134 -3.84 -8.69 12.68
C ALA A 134 -4.19 -10.03 12.01
N HIS A 135 -3.20 -10.91 11.81
CA HIS A 135 -3.46 -12.25 11.29
C HIS A 135 -4.34 -13.08 12.23
N ASN A 136 -4.11 -12.97 13.52
CA ASN A 136 -4.93 -13.67 14.52
C ASN A 136 -6.37 -13.17 14.55
N ARG A 137 -6.61 -11.94 14.13
CA ARG A 137 -7.95 -11.37 14.00
C ARG A 137 -8.58 -11.64 12.62
N ASN A 138 -7.93 -12.44 11.78
CA ASN A 138 -8.35 -12.79 10.43
C ASN A 138 -8.47 -11.57 9.50
N LEU A 139 -7.64 -10.57 9.70
CA LEU A 139 -7.55 -9.43 8.80
C LEU A 139 -6.67 -9.77 7.60
N ASN A 140 -7.10 -9.37 6.42
CA ASN A 140 -6.38 -9.61 5.18
C ASN A 140 -5.60 -8.37 4.78
N PHE A 141 -4.43 -8.57 4.18
CA PHE A 141 -3.57 -7.47 3.75
C PHE A 141 -3.49 -7.39 2.23
N ILE A 142 -3.56 -6.17 1.72
CA ILE A 142 -3.13 -5.84 0.38
C ILE A 142 -1.91 -4.93 0.54
N VAL A 143 -0.81 -5.28 -0.10
CA VAL A 143 0.42 -4.48 -0.10
C VAL A 143 0.52 -3.74 -1.42
N ILE A 144 0.74 -2.42 -1.34
CA ILE A 144 1.04 -1.58 -2.50
C ILE A 144 2.47 -1.09 -2.32
N ILE A 145 3.32 -1.35 -3.31
CA ILE A 145 4.70 -0.88 -3.34
C ILE A 145 4.84 0.13 -4.46
N ASP A 146 4.98 1.38 -4.06
CA ASP A 146 5.14 2.50 -4.98
C ASP A 146 6.63 2.68 -5.29
N GLU A 147 6.96 2.86 -6.57
CA GLU A 147 8.35 3.02 -7.01
C GLU A 147 9.26 1.84 -6.59
N GLU A 148 8.91 0.64 -6.98
CA GLU A 148 9.48 -0.63 -6.52
C GLU A 148 11.00 -0.76 -6.59
N HIS A 149 11.67 0.04 -7.40
CA HIS A 149 13.12 -0.09 -7.64
C HIS A 149 13.98 0.40 -6.48
N GLN A 150 13.41 0.91 -5.43
CA GLN A 150 14.13 1.69 -4.43
C GLN A 150 14.67 0.90 -3.24
N ASN A 151 14.15 -0.26 -2.90
CA ASN A 151 14.52 -0.88 -1.62
C ASN A 151 14.52 -2.41 -1.64
N ASN A 152 15.64 -2.97 -2.08
CA ASN A 152 15.91 -4.41 -1.94
C ASN A 152 16.78 -4.66 -0.71
N THR A 153 16.26 -4.43 0.48
CA THR A 153 16.96 -4.78 1.71
C THR A 153 16.33 -6.01 2.34
N SER A 154 17.14 -6.79 3.06
CA SER A 154 16.63 -7.96 3.79
C SER A 154 15.56 -7.59 4.80
N LYS A 155 15.65 -6.41 5.41
CA LYS A 155 14.65 -5.93 6.38
C LYS A 155 13.31 -5.64 5.72
N ALA A 156 13.31 -5.05 4.53
CA ALA A 156 12.11 -4.81 3.74
C ALA A 156 11.45 -6.14 3.35
N ASP A 157 12.25 -7.09 2.88
CA ASP A 157 11.76 -8.42 2.51
C ASP A 157 11.17 -9.16 3.70
N ASP A 158 11.78 -9.06 4.87
CA ASP A 158 11.26 -9.69 6.10
C ASP A 158 9.89 -9.12 6.49
N ILE A 159 9.72 -7.81 6.37
CA ILE A 159 8.45 -7.15 6.69
C ILE A 159 7.36 -7.58 5.69
N ILE A 160 7.65 -7.54 4.41
CA ILE A 160 6.71 -7.98 3.37
C ILE A 160 6.33 -9.44 3.56
N SER A 161 7.30 -10.30 3.82
CA SER A 161 7.05 -11.72 4.07
C SER A 161 6.19 -11.95 5.31
N SER A 162 6.44 -11.18 6.37
CA SER A 162 5.65 -11.26 7.60
C SER A 162 4.21 -10.82 7.40
N ILE A 163 3.98 -9.78 6.61
CA ILE A 163 2.64 -9.32 6.26
C ILE A 163 1.87 -10.40 5.52
N ASN A 164 2.55 -11.16 4.68
CA ASN A 164 1.95 -12.25 3.91
C ASN A 164 0.65 -11.81 3.25
N ALA A 165 0.73 -10.75 2.45
CA ALA A 165 -0.42 -10.13 1.82
C ALA A 165 -1.13 -11.09 0.87
N GLU A 166 -2.45 -11.00 0.81
CA GLU A 166 -3.24 -11.73 -0.16
C GLU A 166 -2.87 -11.35 -1.58
N TYR A 167 -2.62 -10.05 -1.80
CA TYR A 167 -2.12 -9.53 -3.07
C TYR A 167 -1.08 -8.44 -2.83
N GLU A 168 -0.08 -8.40 -3.72
CA GLU A 168 0.96 -7.38 -3.72
C GLU A 168 0.89 -6.63 -5.05
N ILE A 169 0.66 -5.33 -4.98
CA ILE A 169 0.57 -4.46 -6.15
C ILE A 169 1.84 -3.63 -6.21
N ARG A 170 2.62 -3.80 -7.25
CA ARG A 170 3.82 -3.02 -7.51
C ARG A 170 3.54 -1.99 -8.58
N VAL A 171 3.83 -0.73 -8.27
CA VAL A 171 3.54 0.38 -9.16
C VAL A 171 4.84 1.07 -9.54
N SER A 172 5.06 1.24 -10.82
CA SER A 172 6.24 1.92 -11.34
C SER A 172 5.82 3.02 -12.31
N ALA A 173 6.45 4.19 -12.17
CA ALA A 173 6.29 5.28 -13.12
C ALA A 173 7.22 5.16 -14.33
N THR A 174 8.25 4.32 -14.25
CA THR A 174 9.22 4.13 -15.32
C THR A 174 8.68 3.15 -16.34
N PRO A 175 8.57 3.53 -17.62
CA PRO A 175 8.17 2.57 -18.64
C PRO A 175 9.23 1.50 -18.77
N ASN A 176 8.99 0.34 -18.23
CA ASN A 176 9.81 -0.83 -18.49
C ASN A 176 9.45 -1.38 -19.87
N LYS A 177 10.47 -1.84 -20.57
CA LYS A 177 10.37 -2.36 -21.93
C LYS A 177 9.55 -3.67 -22.01
N ARG A 178 8.99 -4.15 -20.91
CA ARG A 178 8.19 -5.37 -20.89
C ARG A 178 6.95 -5.17 -20.04
N VAL A 179 5.82 -5.25 -20.70
CA VAL A 179 4.53 -5.37 -20.01
C VAL A 179 4.42 -6.81 -19.53
N VAL A 180 4.55 -7.00 -18.25
CA VAL A 180 4.19 -8.27 -17.64
C VAL A 180 2.80 -8.07 -17.06
N GLY A 181 1.82 -8.42 -17.86
CA GLY A 181 0.43 -8.34 -17.46
C GLY A 181 0.04 -9.39 -16.47
#